data_ae17dfb6a09fb4abd037fd0307e703ad
#
_entry.id   ae17dfb6a09fb4abd037fd0307e703ad
#
_cell.length_a   1.000
_cell.length_b   1.000
_cell.length_c   1.000
_cell.angle_alpha   90.00
_cell.angle_beta   90.00
_cell.angle_gamma   90.00
#
_symmetry.space_group_name_H-M   'P 1'
#
loop_
_entity.id
_entity.type
_entity.pdbx_description
1 polymer ?
#
loop_
_entity_poly.entity_id
_entity_poly.type
_entity_poly.pdbx_seq_one_letter_code
_entity_poly.pdbx_strand_id
1 'polypeptide(L)'
;MPPGAGAGEEQGVQDEIDVYFATFAKSMASTGAFIAADKEIIDYLKYNLRSQMFAKSLQMQLVKGALKRLDMLRTMPELKENLWMIVNALQSGLRERGFDLGTTQSCVTPVYLKGSIPEAMALVKDLRENHGIFCSIVVYPVIPKGLILLRLIPTSMHTLADVDETLKAFSVIRERLEKGVYKRLSASVAAAMGE
;
A
#
# COMPACT_ATOMS: atom_id res chain seq x y z
N MET A 1 -10.22 1.53 -19.57
CA MET A 1 -9.25 0.89 -18.65
C MET A 1 -9.34 -0.62 -18.81
N PRO A 2 -8.23 -1.36 -18.76
CA PRO A 2 -8.26 -2.82 -18.85
C PRO A 2 -9.16 -3.42 -17.77
N PRO A 3 -9.79 -4.57 -17.98
CA PRO A 3 -10.79 -5.15 -17.09
C PRO A 3 -10.27 -5.57 -15.69
N GLY A 4 -8.97 -5.40 -15.41
CA GLY A 4 -8.44 -5.57 -14.07
C GLY A 4 -7.89 -6.95 -13.76
N ALA A 5 -7.40 -7.67 -14.76
CA ALA A 5 -6.75 -8.96 -14.59
C ALA A 5 -5.35 -8.85 -13.94
N GLY A 6 -4.78 -7.65 -13.88
CA GLY A 6 -3.52 -7.39 -13.19
C GLY A 6 -2.46 -6.69 -14.04
N ALA A 7 -1.26 -6.55 -13.48
CA ALA A 7 -0.17 -5.82 -14.13
C ALA A 7 0.31 -6.44 -15.45
N GLY A 8 0.26 -7.77 -15.58
CA GLY A 8 0.61 -8.46 -16.83
C GLY A 8 -0.29 -8.06 -17.99
N GLU A 9 -1.62 -8.01 -17.73
CA GLU A 9 -2.59 -7.53 -18.72
C GLU A 9 -2.42 -6.03 -19.01
N GLU A 10 -2.24 -5.23 -17.98
CA GLU A 10 -2.07 -3.77 -18.11
C GLU A 10 -0.84 -3.41 -18.96
N GLN A 11 0.22 -4.19 -18.87
CA GLN A 11 1.46 -3.98 -19.59
C GLN A 11 1.53 -4.77 -20.92
N GLY A 12 0.53 -5.58 -21.24
CA GLY A 12 0.46 -6.37 -22.47
C GLY A 12 1.44 -7.54 -22.53
N VAL A 13 1.91 -8.03 -21.38
CA VAL A 13 2.88 -9.14 -21.25
C VAL A 13 2.28 -10.37 -20.57
N GLN A 14 0.96 -10.47 -20.52
CA GLN A 14 0.29 -11.57 -19.84
C GLN A 14 0.68 -12.95 -20.38
N ASP A 15 0.86 -13.07 -21.69
CA ASP A 15 1.21 -14.32 -22.37
C ASP A 15 2.69 -14.69 -22.23
N GLU A 16 3.52 -13.79 -21.69
CA GLU A 16 4.94 -14.02 -21.42
C GLU A 16 5.20 -14.53 -19.99
N ILE A 17 4.15 -14.69 -19.19
CA ILE A 17 4.25 -15.10 -17.80
C ILE A 17 4.08 -16.62 -17.68
N ASP A 18 5.18 -17.33 -17.44
CA ASP A 18 5.17 -18.80 -17.27
C ASP A 18 4.53 -19.24 -15.95
N VAL A 19 4.74 -18.48 -14.87
CA VAL A 19 4.20 -18.78 -13.54
C VAL A 19 3.58 -17.55 -12.92
N TYR A 20 2.28 -17.56 -12.75
CA TYR A 20 1.53 -16.49 -12.12
C TYR A 20 1.29 -16.81 -10.64
N PHE A 21 1.85 -16.00 -9.75
CA PHE A 21 1.64 -16.12 -8.31
C PHE A 21 0.97 -14.87 -7.76
N ALA A 22 -0.08 -15.07 -6.96
CA ALA A 22 -0.67 -13.97 -6.21
C ALA A 22 -1.17 -14.42 -4.83
N THR A 23 -1.07 -13.49 -3.87
CA THR A 23 -1.57 -13.70 -2.51
C THR A 23 -2.97 -13.10 -2.36
N PHE A 24 -3.78 -13.68 -1.46
CA PHE A 24 -5.08 -13.14 -1.10
C PHE A 24 -5.00 -12.06 0.01
N ALA A 25 -3.80 -11.74 0.51
CA ALA A 25 -3.60 -10.87 1.66
C ALA A 25 -3.79 -9.36 1.39
N LYS A 26 -3.89 -8.94 0.14
CA LYS A 26 -4.04 -7.53 -0.27
C LYS A 26 -5.49 -7.23 -0.69
N SER A 27 -5.72 -6.95 -1.97
CA SER A 27 -7.04 -6.61 -2.51
C SER A 27 -8.12 -7.66 -2.23
N MET A 28 -7.74 -8.92 -2.10
CA MET A 28 -8.68 -10.01 -1.79
C MET A 28 -9.02 -10.10 -0.30
N ALA A 29 -8.38 -9.30 0.58
CA ALA A 29 -8.65 -9.21 2.03
C ALA A 29 -8.87 -10.59 2.70
N SER A 30 -7.98 -11.55 2.43
CA SER A 30 -8.11 -12.95 2.85
C SER A 30 -6.75 -13.57 3.13
N THR A 31 -6.72 -14.82 3.52
CA THR A 31 -5.51 -15.62 3.77
C THR A 31 -5.31 -16.61 2.64
N GLY A 32 -4.05 -16.87 2.31
CA GLY A 32 -3.65 -17.83 1.29
C GLY A 32 -3.09 -17.18 0.04
N ALA A 33 -2.85 -18.00 -0.95
CA ALA A 33 -2.28 -17.63 -2.24
C ALA A 33 -2.69 -18.65 -3.30
N PHE A 34 -2.43 -18.33 -4.56
CA PHE A 34 -2.56 -19.28 -5.65
C PHE A 34 -1.37 -19.18 -6.60
N ILE A 35 -1.14 -20.27 -7.30
CA ILE A 35 -0.20 -20.36 -8.42
C ILE A 35 -0.99 -20.83 -9.64
N ALA A 36 -0.79 -20.19 -10.77
CA ALA A 36 -1.29 -20.61 -12.07
C ALA A 36 -0.11 -20.70 -13.05
N ALA A 37 -0.03 -21.81 -13.76
CA ALA A 37 1.02 -22.10 -14.75
C ALA A 37 0.54 -23.27 -15.62
N ASP A 38 1.35 -23.69 -16.58
CA ASP A 38 1.11 -24.87 -17.37
C ASP A 38 0.95 -26.12 -16.50
N LYS A 39 0.20 -27.09 -17.00
CA LYS A 39 -0.18 -28.29 -16.26
C LYS A 39 1.03 -29.05 -15.72
N GLU A 40 2.09 -29.17 -16.49
CA GLU A 40 3.32 -29.87 -16.12
C GLU A 40 4.01 -29.22 -14.92
N ILE A 41 4.05 -27.89 -14.90
CA ILE A 41 4.60 -27.11 -13.78
C ILE A 41 3.75 -27.29 -12.52
N ILE A 42 2.43 -27.20 -12.66
CA ILE A 42 1.51 -27.37 -11.52
C ILE A 42 1.57 -28.80 -10.97
N ASP A 43 1.63 -29.80 -11.82
CA ASP A 43 1.75 -31.19 -11.38
C ASP A 43 3.11 -31.43 -10.69
N TYR A 44 4.20 -30.89 -11.19
CA TYR A 44 5.49 -30.91 -10.51
C TYR A 44 5.42 -30.26 -9.12
N LEU A 45 4.84 -29.07 -9.00
CA LEU A 45 4.72 -28.35 -7.73
C LEU A 45 3.89 -29.09 -6.70
N LYS A 46 2.81 -29.77 -7.09
CA LYS A 46 1.97 -30.57 -6.17
C LYS A 46 2.77 -31.62 -5.42
N TYR A 47 3.77 -32.23 -6.06
CA TYR A 47 4.55 -33.33 -5.48
C TYR A 47 5.91 -32.90 -4.91
N ASN A 48 6.38 -31.70 -5.22
CA ASN A 48 7.71 -31.23 -4.83
C ASN A 48 7.70 -30.00 -3.93
N LEU A 49 6.61 -29.23 -3.88
CA LEU A 49 6.51 -28.05 -3.04
C LEU A 49 6.17 -28.46 -1.60
N ARG A 50 7.16 -28.44 -0.71
CA ARG A 50 7.00 -28.86 0.70
C ARG A 50 5.92 -28.08 1.43
N SER A 51 5.82 -26.78 1.19
CA SER A 51 4.78 -25.91 1.77
C SER A 51 3.36 -26.31 1.32
N GLN A 52 3.22 -26.95 0.16
CA GLN A 52 1.94 -27.51 -0.31
C GLN A 52 1.68 -28.89 0.28
N MET A 53 2.68 -29.75 0.30
CA MET A 53 2.54 -31.15 0.74
C MET A 53 2.23 -31.25 2.24
N PHE A 54 2.84 -30.39 3.05
CA PHE A 54 2.72 -30.43 4.52
C PHE A 54 1.80 -29.36 5.10
N ALA A 55 1.18 -28.53 4.25
CA ALA A 55 0.14 -27.58 4.65
C ALA A 55 -1.25 -28.21 4.57
N LYS A 56 -2.19 -27.64 5.30
CA LYS A 56 -3.61 -27.96 5.15
C LYS A 56 -4.22 -27.11 4.02
N SER A 57 -5.26 -27.66 3.38
CA SER A 57 -6.03 -26.94 2.36
C SER A 57 -6.65 -25.67 2.92
N LEU A 58 -6.85 -24.69 2.06
CA LEU A 58 -7.63 -23.50 2.41
C LEU A 58 -9.04 -23.90 2.87
N GLN A 59 -9.52 -23.23 3.91
CA GLN A 59 -10.87 -23.44 4.40
C GLN A 59 -11.89 -23.05 3.30
N MET A 60 -12.97 -23.80 3.17
CA MET A 60 -13.97 -23.60 2.12
C MET A 60 -14.59 -22.18 2.13
N GLN A 61 -14.72 -21.58 3.32
CA GLN A 61 -15.21 -20.21 3.48
C GLN A 61 -14.29 -19.19 2.81
N LEU A 62 -12.96 -19.39 2.92
CA LEU A 62 -11.96 -18.53 2.27
C LEU A 62 -12.01 -18.68 0.75
N VAL A 63 -12.16 -19.92 0.26
CA VAL A 63 -12.30 -20.20 -1.18
C VAL A 63 -13.55 -19.55 -1.75
N LYS A 64 -14.72 -19.74 -1.11
CA LYS A 64 -15.98 -19.09 -1.53
C LYS A 64 -15.86 -17.57 -1.49
N GLY A 65 -15.22 -17.01 -0.45
CA GLY A 65 -14.96 -15.58 -0.34
C GLY A 65 -14.05 -15.06 -1.47
N ALA A 66 -13.01 -15.80 -1.83
CA ALA A 66 -12.11 -15.45 -2.93
C ALA A 66 -12.85 -15.45 -4.28
N LEU A 67 -13.67 -16.47 -4.55
CA LEU A 67 -14.50 -16.55 -5.75
C LEU A 67 -15.48 -15.37 -5.84
N LYS A 68 -16.14 -15.01 -4.73
CA LYS A 68 -17.05 -13.85 -4.72
C LYS A 68 -16.34 -12.54 -4.99
N ARG A 69 -15.14 -12.32 -4.39
CA ARG A 69 -14.33 -11.12 -4.65
C ARG A 69 -13.84 -11.06 -6.09
N LEU A 70 -13.47 -12.21 -6.66
CA LEU A 70 -13.12 -12.28 -8.08
C LEU A 70 -14.29 -11.91 -8.98
N ASP A 71 -15.50 -12.39 -8.66
CA ASP A 71 -16.74 -12.02 -9.34
C ASP A 71 -16.98 -10.50 -9.26
N MET A 72 -16.86 -9.90 -8.07
CA MET A 72 -16.97 -8.46 -7.89
C MET A 72 -15.93 -7.67 -8.70
N LEU A 73 -14.68 -8.09 -8.73
CA LEU A 73 -13.64 -7.43 -9.55
C LEU A 73 -13.96 -7.46 -11.04
N ARG A 74 -14.65 -8.51 -11.52
CA ARG A 74 -15.06 -8.64 -12.92
C ARG A 74 -16.33 -7.87 -13.27
N THR A 75 -17.25 -7.76 -12.32
CA THR A 75 -18.62 -7.25 -12.59
C THR A 75 -18.87 -5.85 -12.04
N MET A 76 -17.95 -5.29 -11.24
CA MET A 76 -18.08 -3.99 -10.57
C MET A 76 -16.89 -3.06 -10.94
N PRO A 77 -16.82 -2.58 -12.20
CA PRO A 77 -15.71 -1.71 -12.64
C PRO A 77 -15.64 -0.39 -11.86
N GLU A 78 -16.77 0.06 -11.31
CA GLU A 78 -16.87 1.27 -10.49
C GLU A 78 -15.95 1.25 -9.26
N LEU A 79 -15.64 0.08 -8.71
CA LEU A 79 -14.69 -0.03 -7.59
C LEU A 79 -13.28 0.43 -7.98
N LYS A 80 -12.84 0.07 -9.18
CA LYS A 80 -11.55 0.47 -9.72
C LYS A 80 -11.56 1.94 -10.14
N GLU A 81 -12.64 2.40 -10.76
CA GLU A 81 -12.80 3.79 -11.18
C GLU A 81 -12.78 4.72 -9.98
N ASN A 82 -13.55 4.43 -8.93
CA ASN A 82 -13.53 5.17 -7.67
C ASN A 82 -12.14 5.19 -7.04
N LEU A 83 -11.46 4.04 -6.96
CA LEU A 83 -10.11 3.97 -6.42
C LEU A 83 -9.18 4.96 -7.15
N TRP A 84 -9.15 4.93 -8.49
CA TRP A 84 -8.28 5.80 -9.26
C TRP A 84 -8.68 7.28 -9.20
N MET A 85 -9.96 7.59 -9.09
CA MET A 85 -10.43 8.95 -8.83
C MET A 85 -9.82 9.50 -7.51
N ILE A 86 -9.90 8.73 -6.44
CA ILE A 86 -9.35 9.09 -5.12
C ILE A 86 -7.81 9.18 -5.18
N VAL A 87 -7.15 8.21 -5.78
CA VAL A 87 -5.68 8.19 -5.95
C VAL A 87 -5.19 9.41 -6.70
N ASN A 88 -5.81 9.73 -7.84
CA ASN A 88 -5.41 10.87 -8.66
C ASN A 88 -5.59 12.20 -7.92
N ALA A 89 -6.72 12.39 -7.24
CA ALA A 89 -6.99 13.58 -6.44
C ALA A 89 -5.95 13.73 -5.30
N LEU A 90 -5.67 12.64 -4.57
CA LEU A 90 -4.70 12.63 -3.47
C LEU A 90 -3.28 12.92 -3.98
N GLN A 91 -2.84 12.22 -5.01
CA GLN A 91 -1.48 12.38 -5.55
C GLN A 91 -1.26 13.78 -6.15
N SER A 92 -2.22 14.31 -6.90
CA SER A 92 -2.15 15.68 -7.44
C SER A 92 -2.08 16.70 -6.31
N GLY A 93 -3.00 16.60 -5.34
CA GLY A 93 -3.04 17.53 -4.22
C GLY A 93 -1.80 17.51 -3.32
N LEU A 94 -1.15 16.36 -3.16
CA LEU A 94 0.13 16.25 -2.44
C LEU A 94 1.28 16.86 -3.24
N ARG A 95 1.35 16.64 -4.57
CA ARG A 95 2.37 17.27 -5.44
C ARG A 95 2.24 18.81 -5.43
N GLU A 96 1.02 19.33 -5.52
CA GLU A 96 0.74 20.77 -5.43
C GLU A 96 1.22 21.38 -4.12
N ARG A 97 1.23 20.59 -3.03
CA ARG A 97 1.76 21.00 -1.73
C ARG A 97 3.27 20.77 -1.59
N GLY A 98 3.93 20.39 -2.68
CA GLY A 98 5.39 20.23 -2.75
C GLY A 98 5.91 18.94 -2.09
N PHE A 99 5.07 17.92 -1.92
CA PHE A 99 5.55 16.62 -1.49
C PHE A 99 6.11 15.81 -2.65
N ASP A 100 7.23 15.15 -2.39
CA ASP A 100 7.86 14.22 -3.34
C ASP A 100 7.16 12.86 -3.27
N LEU A 101 6.57 12.44 -4.37
CA LEU A 101 5.92 11.13 -4.52
C LEU A 101 6.73 10.18 -5.42
N GLY A 102 7.92 10.60 -5.86
CA GLY A 102 8.68 9.86 -6.86
C GLY A 102 7.90 9.69 -8.17
N THR A 103 8.23 8.62 -8.89
CA THR A 103 7.64 8.26 -10.19
C THR A 103 6.51 7.24 -10.07
N THR A 104 5.75 7.27 -8.95
CA THR A 104 4.70 6.25 -8.74
C THR A 104 3.63 6.27 -9.82
N GLN A 105 3.28 5.07 -10.31
CA GLN A 105 2.15 4.80 -11.19
C GLN A 105 1.15 3.82 -10.52
N SER A 106 1.31 3.61 -9.23
CA SER A 106 0.54 2.70 -8.41
C SER A 106 -0.57 3.42 -7.63
N CYS A 107 -1.59 2.68 -7.22
CA CYS A 107 -2.60 3.17 -6.28
C CYS A 107 -2.04 3.42 -4.87
N VAL A 108 -0.90 2.85 -4.52
CA VAL A 108 -0.19 3.21 -3.29
C VAL A 108 0.52 4.54 -3.52
N THR A 109 0.25 5.50 -2.63
CA THR A 109 0.82 6.85 -2.71
C THR A 109 1.99 6.96 -1.74
N PRO A 110 3.23 6.92 -2.23
CA PRO A 110 4.43 7.12 -1.41
C PRO A 110 4.63 8.63 -1.18
N VAL A 111 5.07 9.01 0.03
CA VAL A 111 5.53 10.37 0.30
C VAL A 111 6.94 10.27 0.86
N TYR A 112 7.91 10.75 0.09
CA TYR A 112 9.32 10.73 0.44
C TYR A 112 9.69 11.95 1.28
N LEU A 113 10.32 11.70 2.43
CA LEU A 113 10.79 12.72 3.35
C LEU A 113 12.24 12.43 3.76
N LYS A 114 12.94 13.45 4.22
CA LYS A 114 14.25 13.30 4.85
C LYS A 114 14.09 13.36 6.37
N GLY A 115 14.78 12.48 7.08
CA GLY A 115 14.73 12.47 8.55
C GLY A 115 15.22 11.16 9.17
N SER A 116 15.08 11.07 10.46
CA SER A 116 15.43 9.91 11.28
C SER A 116 14.19 9.07 11.62
N ILE A 117 14.39 7.85 12.10
CA ILE A 117 13.31 6.98 12.57
C ILE A 117 12.48 7.63 13.69
N PRO A 118 13.08 8.26 14.73
CA PRO A 118 12.30 8.96 15.75
C PRO A 118 11.46 10.11 15.20
N GLU A 119 11.98 10.87 14.22
CA GLU A 119 11.20 11.90 13.53
C GLU A 119 10.00 11.30 12.78
N ALA A 120 10.20 10.18 12.07
CA ALA A 120 9.14 9.48 11.37
C ALA A 120 8.04 9.00 12.33
N MET A 121 8.42 8.46 13.49
CA MET A 121 7.49 8.01 14.52
C MET A 121 6.67 9.17 15.10
N ALA A 122 7.31 10.30 15.40
CA ALA A 122 6.63 11.50 15.88
C ALA A 122 5.64 12.04 14.84
N LEU A 123 6.01 12.04 13.57
CA LEU A 123 5.16 12.49 12.46
C LEU A 123 3.93 11.59 12.29
N VAL A 124 4.11 10.27 12.27
CA VAL A 124 2.99 9.32 12.12
C VAL A 124 2.06 9.38 13.34
N LYS A 125 2.61 9.56 14.53
CA LYS A 125 1.81 9.79 15.74
C LYS A 125 0.95 11.05 15.60
N ASP A 126 1.52 12.15 15.11
CA ASP A 126 0.81 13.40 14.88
C ASP A 126 -0.33 13.24 13.85
N LEU A 127 -0.04 12.60 12.70
CA LEU A 127 -1.05 12.29 11.68
C LEU A 127 -2.22 11.49 12.27
N ARG A 128 -1.91 10.50 13.09
CA ARG A 128 -2.91 9.60 13.68
C ARG A 128 -3.74 10.29 14.78
N GLU A 129 -3.08 10.92 15.75
CA GLU A 129 -3.73 11.42 16.97
C GLU A 129 -4.41 12.77 16.77
N ASN A 130 -3.83 13.65 15.94
CA ASN A 130 -4.33 15.00 15.75
C ASN A 130 -5.11 15.20 14.44
N HIS A 131 -4.93 14.30 13.46
CA HIS A 131 -5.56 14.42 12.15
C HIS A 131 -6.40 13.20 11.75
N GLY A 132 -6.43 12.11 12.55
CA GLY A 132 -7.19 10.90 12.25
C GLY A 132 -6.67 10.11 11.04
N ILE A 133 -5.46 10.39 10.55
CA ILE A 133 -4.91 9.76 9.36
C ILE A 133 -4.00 8.61 9.75
N PHE A 134 -4.37 7.42 9.31
CA PHE A 134 -3.54 6.23 9.47
C PHE A 134 -2.71 5.98 8.20
N CYS A 135 -1.40 6.01 8.33
CA CYS A 135 -0.47 5.62 7.28
C CYS A 135 0.65 4.74 7.84
N SER A 136 1.25 3.92 6.99
CA SER A 136 2.42 3.14 7.36
C SER A 136 3.70 3.88 7.00
N ILE A 137 4.76 3.65 7.78
CA ILE A 137 6.10 4.15 7.49
C ILE A 137 7.00 3.03 7.00
N VAL A 138 7.92 3.40 6.12
CA VAL A 138 9.03 2.57 5.70
C VAL A 138 10.31 3.35 5.97
N VAL A 139 11.27 2.68 6.59
CA VAL A 139 12.56 3.25 6.99
C VAL A 139 13.67 2.23 6.72
N TYR A 140 14.92 2.61 7.00
CA TYR A 140 16.02 1.65 6.96
C TYR A 140 15.70 0.39 7.80
N PRO A 141 16.05 -0.83 7.34
CA PRO A 141 16.89 -1.16 6.18
C PRO A 141 16.15 -1.29 4.82
N VAL A 142 14.85 -1.07 4.76
CA VAL A 142 14.05 -1.25 3.52
C VAL A 142 14.36 -0.14 2.51
N ILE A 143 14.64 1.06 3.01
CA ILE A 143 15.10 2.21 2.21
C ILE A 143 16.39 2.77 2.81
N PRO A 144 17.18 3.60 2.08
CA PRO A 144 18.41 4.16 2.58
C PRO A 144 18.26 4.95 3.89
N LYS A 145 19.32 4.94 4.73
CA LYS A 145 19.36 5.75 5.96
C LYS A 145 19.15 7.24 5.62
N GLY A 146 18.42 7.93 6.50
CA GLY A 146 18.11 9.35 6.33
C GLY A 146 16.89 9.63 5.47
N LEU A 147 16.27 8.60 4.90
CA LEU A 147 15.00 8.70 4.22
C LEU A 147 13.87 8.12 5.07
N ILE A 148 12.71 8.71 4.93
CA ILE A 148 11.43 8.26 5.47
C ILE A 148 10.48 8.13 4.28
N LEU A 149 9.74 7.04 4.20
CA LEU A 149 8.68 6.87 3.23
C LEU A 149 7.36 6.64 3.97
N LEU A 150 6.43 7.57 3.85
CA LEU A 150 5.05 7.34 4.24
C LEU A 150 4.32 6.64 3.10
N ARG A 151 3.53 5.62 3.40
CA ARG A 151 2.65 4.97 2.43
C ARG A 151 1.21 5.27 2.78
N LEU A 152 0.56 6.04 1.93
CA LEU A 152 -0.88 6.24 1.96
C LEU A 152 -1.52 5.21 1.02
N ILE A 153 -2.51 4.50 1.53
CA ILE A 153 -3.15 3.40 0.81
C ILE A 153 -4.65 3.71 0.71
N PRO A 154 -5.05 4.52 -0.28
CA PRO A 154 -6.46 4.77 -0.53
C PRO A 154 -7.20 3.50 -0.93
N THR A 155 -8.50 3.49 -0.70
CA THR A 155 -9.41 2.42 -1.11
C THR A 155 -10.56 3.01 -1.92
N SER A 156 -11.29 2.16 -2.63
CA SER A 156 -12.49 2.57 -3.37
C SER A 156 -13.63 3.09 -2.48
N MET A 157 -13.52 2.92 -1.17
CA MET A 157 -14.53 3.38 -0.19
C MET A 157 -14.26 4.78 0.35
N HIS A 158 -13.06 5.35 0.10
CA HIS A 158 -12.78 6.73 0.44
C HIS A 158 -13.56 7.68 -0.47
N THR A 159 -13.77 8.88 0.04
CA THR A 159 -14.46 9.97 -0.65
C THR A 159 -13.50 11.12 -0.99
N LEU A 160 -13.91 12.03 -1.85
CA LEU A 160 -13.15 13.26 -2.08
C LEU A 160 -13.05 14.15 -0.82
N ALA A 161 -14.04 14.07 0.09
CA ALA A 161 -13.95 14.76 1.39
C ALA A 161 -12.80 14.21 2.24
N ASP A 162 -12.60 12.87 2.26
CA ASP A 162 -11.45 12.26 2.96
C ASP A 162 -10.12 12.70 2.34
N VAL A 163 -10.08 12.87 1.02
CA VAL A 163 -8.90 13.44 0.33
C VAL A 163 -8.65 14.87 0.78
N ASP A 164 -9.68 15.72 0.81
CA ASP A 164 -9.57 17.12 1.22
C ASP A 164 -9.07 17.24 2.68
N GLU A 165 -9.60 16.43 3.58
CA GLU A 165 -9.14 16.38 4.97
C GLU A 165 -7.68 15.92 5.07
N THR A 166 -7.31 14.90 4.31
CA THR A 166 -5.92 14.43 4.23
C THR A 166 -4.99 15.53 3.73
N LEU A 167 -5.37 16.23 2.67
CA LEU A 167 -4.58 17.31 2.09
C LEU A 167 -4.44 18.50 3.04
N LYS A 168 -5.49 18.85 3.81
CA LYS A 168 -5.40 19.87 4.88
C LYS A 168 -4.40 19.46 5.96
N ALA A 169 -4.47 18.21 6.42
CA ALA A 169 -3.53 17.68 7.39
C ALA A 169 -2.10 17.73 6.87
N PHE A 170 -1.87 17.31 5.63
CA PHE A 170 -0.54 17.35 5.02
C PHE A 170 0.00 18.79 4.83
N SER A 171 -0.86 19.79 4.65
CA SER A 171 -0.43 21.19 4.68
C SER A 171 0.13 21.60 6.05
N VAL A 172 -0.53 21.19 7.14
CA VAL A 172 -0.03 21.41 8.51
C VAL A 172 1.28 20.64 8.75
N ILE A 173 1.35 19.38 8.30
CA ILE A 173 2.56 18.56 8.40
C ILE A 173 3.72 19.23 7.66
N ARG A 174 3.50 19.81 6.49
CA ARG A 174 4.51 20.53 5.72
C ARG A 174 5.11 21.68 6.52
N GLU A 175 4.27 22.54 7.10
CA GLU A 175 4.73 23.64 7.95
C GLU A 175 5.52 23.14 9.16
N ARG A 176 5.07 22.06 9.81
CA ARG A 176 5.76 21.46 10.96
C ARG A 176 7.12 20.88 10.60
N LEU A 177 7.23 20.26 9.41
CA LEU A 177 8.50 19.77 8.88
C LEU A 177 9.48 20.93 8.63
N GLU A 178 9.03 21.99 7.97
CA GLU A 178 9.84 23.18 7.68
C GLU A 178 10.33 23.88 8.98
N LYS A 179 9.47 23.94 9.99
CA LYS A 179 9.80 24.47 11.32
C LYS A 179 10.62 23.50 12.19
N GLY A 180 10.94 22.29 11.72
CA GLY A 180 11.72 21.29 12.45
C GLY A 180 11.06 20.77 13.73
N VAL A 181 9.71 20.74 13.79
CA VAL A 181 8.95 20.35 14.98
C VAL A 181 9.26 18.90 15.37
N TYR A 182 9.23 17.99 14.42
CA TYR A 182 9.47 16.55 14.67
C TYR A 182 10.90 16.27 15.12
N LYS A 183 11.87 17.02 14.60
CA LYS A 183 13.26 16.95 15.04
C LYS A 183 13.43 17.34 16.51
N ARG A 184 12.75 18.39 16.96
CA ARG A 184 12.77 18.80 18.37
C ARG A 184 12.04 17.79 19.27
N LEU A 185 10.89 17.29 18.84
CA LEU A 185 10.15 16.27 19.59
C LEU A 185 10.96 14.98 19.77
N SER A 186 11.63 14.53 18.72
CA SER A 186 12.47 13.33 18.82
C SER A 186 13.67 13.53 19.76
N ALA A 187 14.28 14.70 19.74
CA ALA A 187 15.39 15.03 20.66
C ALA A 187 14.92 15.11 22.12
N SER A 188 13.74 15.66 22.39
CA SER A 188 13.20 15.73 23.75
C SER A 188 12.85 14.36 24.32
N VAL A 189 12.35 13.43 23.49
CA VAL A 189 12.08 12.05 23.90
C VAL A 189 13.38 11.30 24.20
N ALA A 190 14.41 11.43 23.38
CA ALA A 190 15.72 10.81 23.61
C ALA A 190 16.34 11.31 24.94
N ALA A 191 16.31 12.62 25.17
CA ALA A 191 16.78 13.21 26.43
C ALA A 191 16.01 12.70 27.67
N ALA A 192 14.69 12.46 27.55
CA ALA A 192 13.88 11.94 28.63
C ALA A 192 14.10 10.45 28.91
N MET A 193 14.58 9.69 27.92
CA MET A 193 14.91 8.27 28.06
C MET A 193 16.35 8.02 28.53
N GLY A 194 17.18 9.04 28.72
CA GLY A 194 18.53 8.95 29.26
C GLY A 194 19.59 8.46 28.25
N GLU A 195 19.36 8.64 26.97
CA GLU A 195 20.31 8.42 25.87
C GLU A 195 21.07 9.69 25.52
#